data_05fef6fb79b8dedd313f669a4aaf089e
#
_entry.id   05fef6fb79b8dedd313f669a4aaf089e
#
_cell.length_a   1.000
_cell.length_b   1.000
_cell.length_c   1.000
_cell.angle_alpha   90.00
_cell.angle_beta   90.00
_cell.angle_gamma   90.00
#
_symmetry.space_group_name_H-M   'P 1'
#
loop_
_entity.id
_entity.type
_entity.pdbx_description
1 polymer ?
#
loop_
_entity_poly.entity_id
_entity_poly.type
_entity_poly.pdbx_seq_one_letter_code
_entity_poly.pdbx_strand_id
1 'polypeptide(L)'
;GATDLSPVCMGAALHFDLWVPNFGIQEHMPHNEATDAVFPHAYSFKDGFMHPGEAPGHGVTIDEALAAKYPYQRAYLPVNRLQHDGTLTNW
;
A
#
# COMPACT_ATOMS: atom_id res chain seq x y z
N GLY A 1 -1.53 -7.11 -5.82
CA GLY A 1 -0.62 -6.34 -5.02
C GLY A 1 -1.10 -6.07 -3.61
N ALA A 2 -0.26 -5.39 -2.86
CA ALA A 2 -0.52 -5.04 -1.46
C ALA A 2 -0.84 -3.54 -1.31
N THR A 3 -1.61 -3.02 -2.25
CA THR A 3 -1.88 -1.59 -2.38
C THR A 3 -2.73 -1.03 -1.24
N ASP A 4 -3.45 -1.89 -0.55
CA ASP A 4 -4.33 -1.54 0.56
C ASP A 4 -3.66 -1.57 1.93
N LEU A 5 -2.36 -1.89 2.01
CA LEU A 5 -1.68 -2.05 3.28
C LEU A 5 -1.06 -0.74 3.79
N SER A 6 -0.18 -0.13 3.03
CA SER A 6 0.45 1.12 3.45
C SER A 6 1.11 1.83 2.28
N PRO A 7 1.41 3.14 2.41
CA PRO A 7 2.21 3.84 1.41
C PRO A 7 3.60 3.22 1.19
N VAL A 8 4.20 2.60 2.22
CA VAL A 8 5.48 1.89 2.07
C VAL A 8 5.33 0.72 1.09
N CYS A 9 4.26 -0.06 1.23
CA CYS A 9 3.97 -1.16 0.30
C CYS A 9 3.72 -0.65 -1.11
N MET A 10 2.99 0.45 -1.25
CA MET A 10 2.72 1.06 -2.55
C MET A 10 4.02 1.55 -3.22
N GLY A 11 4.88 2.23 -2.47
CA GLY A 11 6.16 2.70 -2.99
C GLY A 11 7.06 1.55 -3.41
N ALA A 12 7.13 0.50 -2.61
CA ALA A 12 7.92 -0.69 -2.93
C ALA A 12 7.38 -1.41 -4.15
N ALA A 13 6.06 -1.60 -4.24
CA ALA A 13 5.41 -2.24 -5.38
C ALA A 13 5.65 -1.46 -6.68
N LEU A 14 5.54 -0.14 -6.63
CA LEU A 14 5.78 0.71 -7.79
C LEU A 14 7.21 0.56 -8.31
N HIS A 15 8.21 0.56 -7.43
CA HIS A 15 9.61 0.39 -7.84
C HIS A 15 9.87 -1.01 -8.39
N PHE A 16 9.26 -2.04 -7.81
CA PHE A 16 9.32 -3.40 -8.34
C PHE A 16 8.74 -3.46 -9.75
N ASP A 17 7.58 -2.87 -9.96
CA ASP A 17 6.89 -2.87 -11.25
C ASP A 17 7.67 -2.11 -12.34
N LEU A 18 8.40 -1.06 -11.96
CA LEU A 18 9.28 -0.34 -12.88
C LEU A 18 10.50 -1.16 -13.30
N TRP A 19 10.88 -2.14 -12.49
CA TRP A 19 12.07 -2.96 -12.74
C TRP A 19 11.77 -4.21 -13.56
N VAL A 20 10.62 -4.87 -13.32
CA VAL A 20 10.34 -6.16 -13.95
C VAL A 20 10.03 -6.01 -15.44
N PRO A 21 10.52 -6.93 -16.31
CA PRO A 21 10.31 -6.81 -17.76
C PRO A 21 8.91 -7.22 -18.22
N ASN A 22 8.16 -7.91 -17.39
CA ASN A 22 6.84 -8.44 -17.74
C ASN A 22 5.71 -7.72 -17.02
N PHE A 23 5.90 -6.45 -16.71
CA PHE A 23 4.89 -5.62 -16.07
C PHE A 23 3.63 -5.51 -16.95
N GLY A 24 2.47 -5.64 -16.35
CA GLY A 24 1.18 -5.42 -16.99
C GLY A 24 0.50 -4.16 -16.52
N ILE A 25 0.04 -4.15 -15.27
CA ILE A 25 -0.69 -3.03 -14.70
C ILE A 25 -0.41 -2.94 -13.19
N GLN A 26 -0.34 -1.72 -12.66
CA GLN A 26 -0.22 -1.46 -11.22
C GLN A 26 -1.60 -1.19 -10.64
N GLU A 27 -1.98 -1.94 -9.63
CA GLU A 27 -3.12 -1.57 -8.80
C GLU A 27 -2.76 -0.34 -7.96
N HIS A 28 -3.69 0.57 -7.84
CA HIS A 28 -3.53 1.78 -7.03
C HIS A 28 -4.76 1.98 -6.15
N MET A 29 -4.52 2.18 -4.87
CA MET A 29 -5.55 2.58 -3.92
C MET A 29 -5.08 3.83 -3.19
N PRO A 30 -5.79 4.96 -3.32
CA PRO A 30 -5.40 6.17 -2.60
C PRO A 30 -5.62 6.00 -1.10
N HIS A 31 -4.69 6.53 -0.33
CA HIS A 31 -4.82 6.60 1.12
C HIS A 31 -5.46 7.93 1.51
N ASN A 32 -5.92 8.03 2.76
CA ASN A 32 -6.50 9.27 3.26
C ASN A 32 -5.40 10.28 3.66
N GLU A 33 -5.79 11.53 3.92
CA GLU A 33 -4.86 12.59 4.28
C GLU A 33 -4.07 12.28 5.55
N ALA A 34 -4.70 11.65 6.55
CA ALA A 34 -4.02 11.29 7.79
C ALA A 34 -2.92 10.26 7.56
N THR A 35 -3.17 9.26 6.72
CA THR A 35 -2.18 8.27 6.34
C THR A 35 -1.03 8.90 5.55
N ASP A 36 -1.34 9.75 4.58
CA ASP A 36 -0.32 10.44 3.78
C ASP A 36 0.55 11.37 4.62
N ALA A 37 0.01 11.98 5.67
CA ALA A 37 0.76 12.81 6.59
C ALA A 37 1.77 11.99 7.42
N VAL A 38 1.38 10.80 7.86
CA VAL A 38 2.27 9.88 8.59
C VAL A 38 3.34 9.29 7.67
N PHE A 39 3.01 9.08 6.40
CA PHE A 39 3.89 8.47 5.41
C PHE A 39 4.11 9.43 4.22
N PRO A 40 4.92 10.48 4.40
CA PRO A 40 5.28 11.34 3.26
C PRO A 40 5.94 10.51 2.16
N HIS A 41 5.52 10.73 0.92
CA HIS A 41 6.02 9.94 -0.20
C HIS A 41 6.25 10.78 -1.44
N ALA A 42 7.21 10.35 -2.26
CA ALA A 42 7.57 11.01 -3.50
C ALA A 42 6.70 10.55 -4.68
N TYR A 43 6.07 9.38 -4.58
CA TYR A 43 5.24 8.92 -5.68
C TYR A 43 3.93 9.72 -5.77
N SER A 44 3.40 9.80 -6.98
CA SER A 44 2.13 10.46 -7.26
C SER A 44 1.37 9.70 -8.33
N PHE A 45 0.05 9.87 -8.33
CA PHE A 45 -0.83 9.34 -9.37
C PHE A 45 -1.35 10.52 -10.18
N LYS A 46 -1.11 10.50 -11.50
CA LYS A 46 -1.54 11.56 -12.39
C LYS A 46 -1.80 11.02 -13.78
N ASP A 47 -2.92 11.42 -14.38
CA ASP A 47 -3.27 11.10 -15.77
C ASP A 47 -3.27 9.58 -16.07
N GLY A 48 -3.72 8.77 -15.09
CA GLY A 48 -3.76 7.32 -15.23
C GLY A 48 -2.44 6.61 -14.99
N PHE A 49 -1.39 7.32 -14.56
CA PHE A 49 -0.07 6.76 -14.34
C PHE A 49 0.43 7.05 -12.93
N MET A 50 1.15 6.07 -12.36
CA MET A 50 1.92 6.26 -11.15
C MET A 50 3.32 6.76 -11.49
N HIS A 51 3.75 7.83 -10.83
CA HIS A 51 5.07 8.41 -11.00
C HIS A 51 5.88 8.21 -9.72
N PRO A 52 7.08 7.61 -9.76
CA PRO A 52 7.83 7.29 -8.56
C PRO A 52 8.45 8.50 -7.87
N GLY A 53 8.64 9.63 -8.59
CA GLY A 53 9.42 10.74 -8.10
C GLY A 53 10.92 10.43 -8.13
N GLU A 54 11.73 11.30 -7.51
CA GLU A 54 13.19 11.20 -7.56
C GLU A 54 13.82 10.99 -6.19
N ALA A 55 13.02 10.78 -5.14
CA ALA A 55 13.57 10.49 -3.82
C ALA A 55 14.29 9.14 -3.81
N PRO A 56 15.38 9.00 -3.03
CA PRO A 56 16.11 7.73 -2.96
C PRO A 56 15.28 6.62 -2.31
N GLY A 57 15.63 5.37 -2.62
CA GLY A 57 14.94 4.20 -2.13
C GLY A 57 13.54 4.08 -2.73
N HIS A 58 12.59 3.57 -1.94
CA HIS A 58 11.19 3.47 -2.39
C HIS A 58 10.42 4.80 -2.29
N GLY A 59 11.07 5.86 -1.84
CA GLY A 59 10.52 7.21 -1.82
C GLY A 59 9.46 7.47 -0.75
N VAL A 60 9.36 6.61 0.27
CA VAL A 60 8.39 6.77 1.36
C VAL A 60 9.15 6.87 2.68
N THR A 61 8.75 7.83 3.50
CA THR A 61 9.28 8.00 4.86
C THR A 61 8.15 7.83 5.87
N ILE A 62 8.51 7.70 7.14
CA ILE A 62 7.56 7.60 8.24
C ILE A 62 7.81 8.75 9.20
N ASP A 63 6.78 9.55 9.47
CA ASP A 63 6.81 10.52 10.56
C ASP A 63 6.46 9.80 11.86
N GLU A 64 7.46 9.35 12.57
CA GLU A 64 7.28 8.54 13.78
C GLU A 64 6.58 9.32 14.90
N ALA A 65 6.85 10.60 15.03
CA ALA A 65 6.21 11.45 16.03
C ALA A 65 4.72 11.58 15.78
N LEU A 66 4.33 11.76 14.50
CA LEU A 66 2.93 11.83 14.12
C LEU A 66 2.26 10.45 14.23
N ALA A 67 2.97 9.38 13.85
CA ALA A 67 2.47 8.02 13.96
C ALA A 67 2.12 7.65 15.42
N ALA A 68 2.88 8.15 16.37
CA ALA A 68 2.63 7.88 17.81
C ALA A 68 1.30 8.43 18.30
N LYS A 69 0.67 9.36 17.58
CA LYS A 69 -0.67 9.88 17.91
C LYS A 69 -1.79 8.92 17.51
N TYR A 70 -1.50 7.90 16.74
CA TYR A 70 -2.46 6.92 16.26
C TYR A 70 -2.14 5.56 16.89
N PRO A 71 -2.78 5.19 18.02
CA PRO A 71 -2.52 3.92 18.67
C PRO A 71 -2.94 2.75 17.81
N TYR A 72 -2.25 1.63 17.98
CA TYR A 72 -2.57 0.43 17.23
C TYR A 72 -4.01 -0.01 17.51
N GLN A 73 -4.75 -0.23 16.45
CA GLN A 73 -6.07 -0.84 16.49
C GLN A 73 -6.07 -2.06 15.58
N ARG A 74 -6.45 -3.19 16.15
CA ARG A 74 -6.52 -4.41 15.36
C ARG A 74 -7.62 -4.27 14.31
N ALA A 75 -7.24 -4.40 13.03
CA ALA A 75 -8.21 -4.52 11.96
C ALA A 75 -8.67 -5.97 11.86
N TYR A 76 -9.96 -6.16 11.71
CA TYR A 76 -10.54 -7.48 11.49
C TYR A 76 -11.36 -7.44 10.20
N LEU A 77 -10.96 -8.26 9.24
CA LEU A 77 -11.69 -8.41 7.99
C LEU A 77 -12.33 -9.80 7.98
N PRO A 78 -13.64 -9.90 8.17
CA PRO A 78 -14.32 -11.21 8.23
C PRO A 78 -14.48 -11.80 6.83
N VAL A 79 -13.39 -12.32 6.26
CA VAL A 79 -13.38 -12.93 4.94
C VAL A 79 -13.33 -14.45 5.09
N ASN A 80 -14.32 -15.00 5.77
CA ASN A 80 -14.40 -16.44 5.93
C ASN A 80 -15.32 -17.04 4.86
N ARG A 81 -14.86 -18.10 4.23
CA ARG A 81 -15.64 -18.88 3.27
C ARG A 81 -15.74 -20.32 3.73
N LEU A 82 -16.89 -20.92 3.44
CA LEU A 82 -17.07 -22.37 3.65
C LEU A 82 -16.61 -23.09 2.39
N GLN A 83 -15.79 -24.11 2.57
CA GLN A 83 -15.50 -25.09 1.51
C GLN A 83 -16.65 -26.09 1.39
N HIS A 84 -16.61 -26.92 0.36
CA HIS A 84 -17.65 -27.94 0.15
C HIS A 84 -17.80 -28.93 1.32
N ASP A 85 -16.73 -29.17 2.07
CA ASP A 85 -16.72 -30.07 3.24
C ASP A 85 -17.09 -29.34 4.54
N GLY A 86 -17.42 -28.05 4.48
CA GLY A 86 -17.75 -27.24 5.64
C GLY A 86 -16.55 -26.59 6.33
N THR A 87 -15.33 -26.80 5.86
CA THR A 87 -14.14 -26.18 6.40
C THR A 87 -14.15 -24.68 6.14
N LEU A 88 -13.79 -23.87 7.14
CA LEU A 88 -13.66 -22.42 6.99
C LEU A 88 -12.34 -22.07 6.34
N THR A 89 -12.38 -21.17 5.37
CA THR A 89 -11.21 -20.50 4.81
C THR A 89 -11.34 -18.99 4.99
N ASN A 90 -10.23 -18.29 5.07
CA ASN A 90 -10.21 -16.85 5.29
C ASN A 90 -9.35 -16.09 4.26
N TRP A 91 -9.35 -16.58 3.04
CA TRP A 91 -8.74 -15.88 1.91
C TRP A 91 -9.68 -15.72 0.72
#